data_84b1ef35f4d9fc6455eb6e5a99b1a428
#
_entry.id   84b1ef35f4d9fc6455eb6e5a99b1a428
#
_cell.length_a   1.000
_cell.length_b   1.000
_cell.length_c   1.000
_cell.angle_alpha   90.00
_cell.angle_beta   90.00
_cell.angle_gamma   90.00
#
_symmetry.space_group_name_H-M   'P 1'
#
loop_
_entity.id
_entity.type
_entity.pdbx_description
1 polymer ?
#
loop_
_entity_poly.entity_id
_entity_poly.type
_entity_poly.pdbx_seq_one_letter_code
_entity_poly.pdbx_strand_id
1 'polypeptide(L)'
;EELREFLERASDAETIEDDEAQMVQSVFEMDDLRIRSLMVPRTDMLTVGRDVPLREALSLFLRSGYSRMPVIGDSSDEILGILYLKDSMRAYILHSEAPEDTPMPTLVEIMRPARFEPETKRALDLLRDMQRESTHVAIVVDEYGGTAGLITLEDLIEELVGDISDEYDHERPEYTLNDDGTFRLSARLGIDE
;
A
#
# COMPACT_ATOMS: atom_id res chain seq x y z
N GLU A 1 -4.53 11.07 -27.93
CA GLU A 1 -3.44 11.34 -28.91
C GLU A 1 -3.07 12.82 -28.94
N GLU A 2 -4.00 13.73 -29.28
CA GLU A 2 -3.71 15.19 -29.39
C GLU A 2 -3.15 15.82 -28.09
N LEU A 3 -3.58 15.35 -26.94
CA LEU A 3 -3.12 15.89 -25.66
C LEU A 3 -1.71 15.41 -25.29
N ARG A 4 -1.37 14.15 -25.63
CA ARG A 4 0.01 13.64 -25.48
C ARG A 4 0.99 14.42 -26.38
N GLU A 5 0.63 14.64 -27.64
CA GLU A 5 1.43 15.47 -28.55
C GLU A 5 1.56 16.93 -28.05
N PHE A 6 0.54 17.44 -27.38
CA PHE A 6 0.61 18.79 -26.80
C PHE A 6 1.57 18.83 -25.60
N LEU A 7 1.56 17.83 -24.74
CA LEU A 7 2.48 17.71 -23.60
C LEU A 7 3.92 17.55 -24.04
N GLU A 8 4.19 16.69 -25.03
CA GLU A 8 5.53 16.54 -25.62
C GLU A 8 6.06 17.87 -26.17
N ARG A 9 5.24 18.61 -26.91
CA ARG A 9 5.61 19.94 -27.42
C ARG A 9 5.80 20.98 -26.33
N ALA A 10 5.07 20.89 -25.22
CA ALA A 10 5.19 21.81 -24.10
C ALA A 10 6.44 21.54 -23.27
N SER A 11 6.84 20.27 -23.13
CA SER A 11 8.12 19.86 -22.53
C SER A 11 9.30 20.28 -23.45
N ASP A 12 9.26 19.99 -24.75
CA ASP A 12 10.28 20.42 -25.72
C ASP A 12 10.48 21.95 -25.77
N ALA A 13 9.44 22.71 -25.43
CA ALA A 13 9.46 24.17 -25.37
C ALA A 13 9.93 24.73 -24.02
N GLU A 14 10.43 23.89 -23.10
CA GLU A 14 10.82 24.26 -21.72
C GLU A 14 9.70 25.02 -20.96
N THR A 15 8.43 24.80 -21.34
CA THR A 15 7.28 25.46 -20.74
C THR A 15 6.76 24.69 -19.52
N ILE A 16 7.04 23.40 -19.47
CA ILE A 16 6.70 22.46 -18.38
C ILE A 16 7.96 21.68 -18.06
N GLU A 17 8.24 21.45 -16.77
CA GLU A 17 9.36 20.60 -16.34
C GLU A 17 9.04 19.13 -16.70
N ASP A 18 10.08 18.33 -16.98
CA ASP A 18 9.90 16.94 -17.39
C ASP A 18 9.10 16.13 -16.38
N ASP A 19 9.33 16.37 -15.08
CA ASP A 19 8.58 15.72 -13.97
C ASP A 19 7.09 16.10 -13.98
N GLU A 20 6.75 17.34 -14.31
CA GLU A 20 5.37 17.79 -14.45
C GLU A 20 4.68 17.12 -15.64
N ALA A 21 5.37 17.00 -16.77
CA ALA A 21 4.88 16.31 -17.96
C ALA A 21 4.64 14.83 -17.67
N GLN A 22 5.56 14.18 -16.94
CA GLN A 22 5.46 12.79 -16.54
C GLN A 22 4.26 12.57 -15.60
N MET A 23 4.07 13.43 -14.58
CA MET A 23 2.94 13.33 -13.67
C MET A 23 1.60 13.45 -14.41
N VAL A 24 1.49 14.35 -15.38
CA VAL A 24 0.27 14.47 -16.20
C VAL A 24 0.04 13.20 -17.02
N GLN A 25 1.10 12.59 -17.57
CA GLN A 25 1.01 11.33 -18.29
C GLN A 25 0.53 10.19 -17.39
N SER A 26 1.09 10.07 -16.16
CA SER A 26 0.68 9.05 -15.17
C SER A 26 -0.80 9.15 -14.82
N VAL A 27 -1.37 10.37 -14.74
CA VAL A 27 -2.82 10.55 -14.52
C VAL A 27 -3.65 9.91 -15.64
N PHE A 28 -3.24 10.03 -16.91
CA PHE A 28 -3.94 9.41 -18.02
C PHE A 28 -3.80 7.89 -18.03
N GLU A 29 -2.63 7.39 -17.71
CA GLU A 29 -2.36 5.95 -17.62
C GLU A 29 -3.17 5.32 -16.48
N MET A 30 -3.22 5.97 -15.34
CA MET A 30 -4.00 5.53 -14.18
C MET A 30 -5.52 5.46 -14.45
N ASP A 31 -6.07 6.27 -15.37
CA ASP A 31 -7.52 6.21 -15.68
C ASP A 31 -7.92 4.88 -16.32
N ASP A 32 -7.01 4.21 -17.01
CA ASP A 32 -7.20 2.89 -17.62
C ASP A 32 -6.91 1.73 -16.65
N LEU A 33 -6.17 1.97 -15.57
CA LEU A 33 -5.77 0.94 -14.61
C LEU A 33 -6.94 0.49 -13.73
N ARG A 34 -6.96 -0.82 -13.44
CA ARG A 34 -7.86 -1.43 -12.46
C ARG A 34 -7.09 -1.70 -11.17
N ILE A 35 -7.78 -1.63 -10.04
CA ILE A 35 -7.11 -1.83 -8.74
C ILE A 35 -6.46 -3.21 -8.60
N ARG A 36 -6.93 -4.22 -9.36
CA ARG A 36 -6.31 -5.56 -9.40
C ARG A 36 -4.86 -5.57 -9.88
N SER A 37 -4.45 -4.58 -10.70
CA SER A 37 -3.07 -4.49 -11.19
C SER A 37 -2.12 -3.80 -10.21
N LEU A 38 -2.67 -3.10 -9.21
CA LEU A 38 -1.92 -2.32 -8.22
C LEU A 38 -2.00 -2.90 -6.81
N MET A 39 -2.93 -3.81 -6.56
CA MET A 39 -3.15 -4.37 -5.22
C MET A 39 -2.01 -5.30 -4.79
N VAL A 40 -1.78 -5.37 -3.49
CA VAL A 40 -1.04 -6.47 -2.87
C VAL A 40 -1.91 -7.72 -2.92
N PRO A 41 -1.49 -8.79 -3.62
CA PRO A 41 -2.26 -10.02 -3.71
C PRO A 41 -2.50 -10.68 -2.34
N ARG A 42 -3.58 -11.42 -2.18
CA ARG A 42 -3.93 -12.12 -0.94
C ARG A 42 -2.79 -12.96 -0.35
N THR A 43 -1.98 -13.61 -1.21
CA THR A 43 -0.86 -14.44 -0.80
C THR A 43 0.25 -13.67 -0.10
N ASP A 44 0.36 -12.38 -0.39
CA ASP A 44 1.43 -11.51 0.08
C ASP A 44 0.96 -10.56 1.20
N MET A 45 -0.35 -10.61 1.53
CA MET A 45 -0.92 -9.82 2.60
C MET A 45 -0.42 -10.28 3.96
N LEU A 46 0.08 -9.34 4.76
CA LEU A 46 0.29 -9.58 6.19
C LEU A 46 -1.04 -9.39 6.92
N THR A 47 -1.53 -10.44 7.55
CA THR A 47 -2.78 -10.45 8.30
C THR A 47 -2.56 -10.91 9.74
N VAL A 48 -3.53 -10.66 10.61
CA VAL A 48 -3.53 -11.14 12.01
C VAL A 48 -4.85 -11.81 12.34
N GLY A 49 -4.79 -12.98 12.95
CA GLY A 49 -6.00 -13.71 13.41
C GLY A 49 -6.69 -12.98 14.55
N ARG A 50 -8.04 -13.04 14.59
CA ARG A 50 -8.87 -12.37 15.61
C ARG A 50 -8.53 -12.74 17.05
N ASP A 51 -8.05 -13.96 17.29
CA ASP A 51 -7.76 -14.50 18.61
C ASP A 51 -6.31 -14.26 19.06
N VAL A 52 -5.50 -13.61 18.23
CA VAL A 52 -4.11 -13.26 18.56
C VAL A 52 -4.12 -12.20 19.67
N PRO A 53 -3.32 -12.39 20.73
CA PRO A 53 -3.20 -11.41 21.80
C PRO A 53 -2.70 -10.06 21.30
N LEU A 54 -3.23 -8.95 21.84
CA LEU A 54 -2.85 -7.58 21.44
C LEU A 54 -1.32 -7.35 21.47
N ARG A 55 -0.62 -7.92 22.47
CA ARG A 55 0.84 -7.80 22.59
C ARG A 55 1.58 -8.45 21.40
N GLU A 56 1.08 -9.57 20.91
CA GLU A 56 1.66 -10.26 19.76
C GLU A 56 1.38 -9.50 18.46
N ALA A 57 0.17 -8.95 18.32
CA ALA A 57 -0.18 -8.09 17.19
C ALA A 57 0.72 -6.83 17.15
N LEU A 58 0.98 -6.19 18.30
CA LEU A 58 1.94 -5.07 18.39
C LEU A 58 3.36 -5.49 17.99
N SER A 59 3.81 -6.67 18.43
CA SER A 59 5.10 -7.21 18.03
C SER A 59 5.19 -7.46 16.52
N LEU A 60 4.08 -7.87 15.90
CA LEU A 60 3.99 -8.06 14.45
C LEU A 60 4.09 -6.73 13.70
N PHE A 61 3.42 -5.68 14.14
CA PHE A 61 3.56 -4.33 13.61
C PHE A 61 5.00 -3.82 13.64
N LEU A 62 5.67 -3.99 14.79
CA LEU A 62 7.06 -3.53 14.95
C LEU A 62 8.06 -4.26 14.06
N ARG A 63 7.82 -5.55 13.80
CA ARG A 63 8.70 -6.35 12.93
C ARG A 63 8.45 -6.10 11.44
N SER A 64 7.19 -5.86 11.06
CA SER A 64 6.82 -5.66 9.67
C SER A 64 7.01 -4.22 9.18
N GLY A 65 7.00 -3.24 10.11
CA GLY A 65 7.01 -1.81 9.77
C GLY A 65 5.66 -1.27 9.29
N TYR A 66 4.63 -2.12 9.15
CA TYR A 66 3.33 -1.67 8.70
C TYR A 66 2.58 -0.90 9.79
N SER A 67 1.71 0.01 9.37
CA SER A 67 0.85 0.79 10.26
C SER A 67 -0.58 0.24 10.37
N ARG A 68 -0.94 -0.67 9.44
CA ARG A 68 -2.29 -1.24 9.32
C ARG A 68 -2.20 -2.70 8.92
N MET A 69 -3.04 -3.56 9.50
CA MET A 69 -3.13 -4.98 9.15
C MET A 69 -4.60 -5.42 9.14
N PRO A 70 -5.03 -6.21 8.14
CA PRO A 70 -6.33 -6.87 8.19
C PRO A 70 -6.40 -7.88 9.32
N VAL A 71 -7.53 -7.88 10.05
CA VAL A 71 -7.89 -8.90 11.01
C VAL A 71 -8.74 -9.95 10.31
N ILE A 72 -8.29 -11.21 10.36
CA ILE A 72 -9.01 -12.33 9.74
C ILE A 72 -9.75 -13.17 10.77
N GLY A 73 -10.87 -13.76 10.33
CA GLY A 73 -11.64 -14.72 11.08
C GLY A 73 -11.09 -16.14 10.97
N ASP A 74 -11.97 -17.09 10.62
CA ASP A 74 -11.61 -18.51 10.52
C ASP A 74 -10.87 -18.86 9.22
N SER A 75 -10.90 -17.97 8.24
CA SER A 75 -10.17 -18.12 6.98
C SER A 75 -9.55 -16.79 6.51
N SER A 76 -8.60 -16.87 5.59
CA SER A 76 -7.98 -15.69 4.96
C SER A 76 -8.94 -14.89 4.08
N ASP A 77 -10.09 -15.47 3.72
CA ASP A 77 -11.14 -14.77 2.96
C ASP A 77 -12.08 -13.98 3.87
N GLU A 78 -12.08 -14.29 5.16
CA GLU A 78 -12.94 -13.63 6.14
C GLU A 78 -12.23 -12.45 6.80
N ILE A 79 -12.27 -11.29 6.16
CA ILE A 79 -11.73 -10.06 6.74
C ILE A 79 -12.77 -9.44 7.67
N LEU A 80 -12.45 -9.38 8.96
CA LEU A 80 -13.34 -8.82 10.01
C LEU A 80 -13.20 -7.29 10.11
N GLY A 81 -12.01 -6.76 9.84
CA GLY A 81 -11.72 -5.34 9.96
C GLY A 81 -10.24 -5.04 9.74
N ILE A 82 -9.86 -3.80 9.99
CA ILE A 82 -8.48 -3.31 9.91
C ILE A 82 -8.00 -2.90 11.29
N LEU A 83 -6.91 -3.51 11.74
CA LEU A 83 -6.20 -3.13 12.95
C LEU A 83 -5.20 -2.01 12.62
N TYR A 84 -5.18 -0.97 13.44
CA TYR A 84 -4.26 0.16 13.31
C TYR A 84 -3.23 0.13 14.44
N LEU A 85 -1.95 0.30 14.13
CA LEU A 85 -0.88 0.35 15.13
C LEU A 85 -1.17 1.38 16.23
N LYS A 86 -1.61 2.60 15.85
CA LYS A 86 -1.89 3.66 16.83
C LYS A 86 -3.04 3.32 17.79
N ASP A 87 -4.09 2.68 17.28
CA ASP A 87 -5.22 2.28 18.11
C ASP A 87 -4.84 1.11 19.03
N SER A 88 -4.06 0.15 18.51
CA SER A 88 -3.50 -0.97 19.27
C SER A 88 -2.59 -0.50 20.40
N MET A 89 -1.69 0.44 20.10
CA MET A 89 -0.80 1.02 21.11
C MET A 89 -1.57 1.79 22.16
N ARG A 90 -2.57 2.58 21.75
CA ARG A 90 -3.44 3.31 22.68
C ARG A 90 -4.19 2.36 23.61
N ALA A 91 -4.76 1.29 23.06
CA ALA A 91 -5.48 0.28 23.86
C ALA A 91 -4.54 -0.40 24.86
N TYR A 92 -3.32 -0.74 24.44
CA TYR A 92 -2.31 -1.34 25.31
C TYR A 92 -1.88 -0.40 26.46
N ILE A 93 -1.63 0.88 26.18
CA ILE A 93 -1.25 1.87 27.20
C ILE A 93 -2.40 2.07 28.20
N LEU A 94 -3.63 2.29 27.73
CA LEU A 94 -4.79 2.48 28.60
C LEU A 94 -5.03 1.27 29.50
N HIS A 95 -4.82 0.05 28.98
CA HIS A 95 -4.92 -1.16 29.80
C HIS A 95 -3.82 -1.21 30.86
N SER A 96 -2.58 -0.79 30.55
CA SER A 96 -1.48 -0.78 31.53
C SER A 96 -1.69 0.19 32.69
N GLU A 97 -2.55 1.18 32.54
CA GLU A 97 -2.94 2.17 33.55
C GLU A 97 -4.24 1.77 34.29
N ALA A 98 -4.93 0.72 33.82
CA ALA A 98 -6.16 0.24 34.36
C ALA A 98 -5.95 -0.64 35.63
N PRO A 99 -7.00 -0.90 36.46
CA PRO A 99 -6.91 -1.85 37.54
C PRO A 99 -6.45 -3.24 37.09
N GLU A 100 -5.70 -3.94 37.98
CA GLU A 100 -5.05 -5.22 37.68
C GLU A 100 -5.99 -6.31 37.14
N ASP A 101 -7.27 -6.28 37.57
CA ASP A 101 -8.30 -7.22 37.12
C ASP A 101 -8.99 -6.83 35.79
N THR A 102 -8.57 -5.75 35.13
CA THR A 102 -9.17 -5.31 33.86
C THR A 102 -8.73 -6.26 32.73
N PRO A 103 -9.66 -6.86 31.96
CA PRO A 103 -9.27 -7.73 30.86
C PRO A 103 -8.60 -6.93 29.73
N MET A 104 -7.60 -7.53 29.09
CA MET A 104 -7.00 -6.97 27.89
C MET A 104 -8.04 -6.94 26.76
N PRO A 105 -8.20 -5.81 26.06
CA PRO A 105 -9.12 -5.76 24.92
C PRO A 105 -8.67 -6.68 23.79
N THR A 106 -9.62 -7.31 23.14
CA THR A 106 -9.41 -8.17 21.96
C THR A 106 -9.15 -7.32 20.70
N LEU A 107 -8.57 -7.94 19.67
CA LEU A 107 -8.35 -7.24 18.38
C LEU A 107 -9.68 -6.81 17.74
N VAL A 108 -10.73 -7.61 17.92
CA VAL A 108 -12.07 -7.31 17.39
C VAL A 108 -12.68 -6.05 18.01
N GLU A 109 -12.40 -5.78 19.29
CA GLU A 109 -12.87 -4.56 19.98
C GLU A 109 -12.08 -3.30 19.56
N ILE A 110 -10.86 -3.47 19.05
CA ILE A 110 -9.97 -2.36 18.69
C ILE A 110 -10.04 -2.05 17.19
N MET A 111 -10.25 -3.06 16.34
CA MET A 111 -10.22 -2.91 14.88
C MET A 111 -11.29 -1.93 14.39
N ARG A 112 -11.04 -1.32 13.24
CA ARG A 112 -12.01 -0.51 12.52
C ARG A 112 -12.66 -1.33 11.41
N PRO A 113 -13.88 -0.96 10.96
CA PRO A 113 -14.50 -1.58 9.79
C PRO A 113 -13.57 -1.53 8.58
N ALA A 114 -13.49 -2.62 7.83
CA ALA A 114 -12.80 -2.65 6.55
C ALA A 114 -13.68 -2.04 5.46
N ARG A 115 -13.04 -1.35 4.51
CA ARG A 115 -13.64 -0.95 3.25
C ARG A 115 -13.41 -2.06 2.24
N PHE A 116 -14.44 -2.45 1.49
CA PHE A 116 -14.34 -3.45 0.44
C PHE A 116 -14.59 -2.82 -0.93
N GLU A 117 -13.77 -3.18 -1.91
CA GLU A 117 -13.86 -2.69 -3.28
C GLU A 117 -13.68 -3.82 -4.28
N PRO A 118 -14.44 -3.84 -5.39
CA PRO A 118 -14.29 -4.86 -6.41
C PRO A 118 -12.98 -4.66 -7.18
N GLU A 119 -12.28 -5.75 -7.49
CA GLU A 119 -10.98 -5.71 -8.20
C GLU A 119 -11.05 -5.03 -9.59
N THR A 120 -12.25 -4.97 -10.17
CA THR A 120 -12.50 -4.32 -11.46
C THR A 120 -12.67 -2.80 -11.39
N LYS A 121 -12.71 -2.20 -10.19
CA LYS A 121 -12.82 -0.75 -10.01
C LYS A 121 -11.61 -0.04 -10.61
N ARG A 122 -11.82 1.17 -11.16
CA ARG A 122 -10.73 2.01 -11.66
C ARG A 122 -9.90 2.55 -10.50
N ALA A 123 -8.59 2.57 -10.68
CA ALA A 123 -7.65 3.07 -9.68
C ALA A 123 -7.92 4.54 -9.31
N LEU A 124 -8.12 5.38 -10.31
CA LEU A 124 -8.39 6.82 -10.11
C LEU A 124 -9.71 7.07 -9.36
N ASP A 125 -10.75 6.26 -9.59
CA ASP A 125 -12.02 6.38 -8.87
C ASP A 125 -11.86 5.96 -7.40
N LEU A 126 -11.08 4.90 -7.15
CA LEU A 126 -10.77 4.49 -5.78
C LEU A 126 -9.96 5.56 -5.06
N LEU A 127 -8.96 6.14 -5.69
CA LEU A 127 -8.15 7.23 -5.12
C LEU A 127 -9.04 8.39 -4.65
N ARG A 128 -9.95 8.85 -5.51
CA ARG A 128 -10.88 9.94 -5.17
C ARG A 128 -11.80 9.57 -3.99
N ASP A 129 -12.28 8.34 -3.99
CA ASP A 129 -13.15 7.86 -2.91
C ASP A 129 -12.38 7.77 -1.59
N MET A 130 -11.17 7.23 -1.58
CA MET A 130 -10.32 7.11 -0.38
C MET A 130 -9.97 8.48 0.19
N GLN A 131 -9.65 9.47 -0.67
CA GLN A 131 -9.39 10.85 -0.26
C GLN A 131 -10.63 11.50 0.38
N ARG A 132 -11.81 11.36 -0.25
CA ARG A 132 -13.07 11.91 0.26
C ARG A 132 -13.45 11.34 1.62
N GLU A 133 -13.20 10.05 1.84
CA GLU A 133 -13.58 9.33 3.05
C GLU A 133 -12.46 9.24 4.09
N SER A 134 -11.28 9.80 3.78
CA SER A 134 -10.09 9.73 4.63
C SER A 134 -9.71 8.29 5.00
N THR A 135 -9.88 7.36 4.04
CA THR A 135 -9.55 5.95 4.17
C THR A 135 -8.18 5.70 3.52
N HIS A 136 -7.31 4.93 4.17
CA HIS A 136 -5.95 4.67 3.71
C HIS A 136 -5.71 3.23 3.24
N VAL A 137 -6.69 2.33 3.41
CA VAL A 137 -6.60 0.94 2.99
C VAL A 137 -7.97 0.43 2.61
N ALA A 138 -8.04 -0.35 1.54
CA ALA A 138 -9.23 -1.06 1.11
C ALA A 138 -8.91 -2.55 0.88
N ILE A 139 -9.84 -3.42 1.23
CA ILE A 139 -9.80 -4.84 0.89
C ILE A 139 -10.39 -4.98 -0.51
N VAL A 140 -9.66 -5.68 -1.36
CA VAL A 140 -10.08 -5.94 -2.73
C VAL A 140 -10.77 -7.30 -2.78
N VAL A 141 -11.94 -7.35 -3.40
CA VAL A 141 -12.73 -8.58 -3.52
C VAL A 141 -12.89 -8.98 -4.98
N ASP A 142 -12.88 -10.29 -5.22
CA ASP A 142 -13.15 -10.89 -6.52
C ASP A 142 -14.66 -10.95 -6.83
N GLU A 143 -15.02 -11.48 -8.01
CA GLU A 143 -16.39 -11.63 -8.49
C GLU A 143 -17.22 -12.64 -7.68
N TYR A 144 -16.58 -13.46 -6.86
CA TYR A 144 -17.22 -14.45 -5.99
C TYR A 144 -17.38 -13.96 -4.56
N GLY A 145 -16.87 -12.75 -4.26
CA GLY A 145 -16.88 -12.17 -2.92
C GLY A 145 -15.74 -12.65 -2.03
N GLY A 146 -14.76 -13.36 -2.59
CA GLY A 146 -13.53 -13.76 -1.89
C GLY A 146 -12.53 -12.58 -1.81
N THR A 147 -11.63 -12.62 -0.84
CA THR A 147 -10.55 -11.65 -0.73
C THR A 147 -9.52 -11.88 -1.84
N ALA A 148 -9.40 -10.93 -2.77
CA ALA A 148 -8.38 -10.93 -3.82
C ALA A 148 -7.06 -10.34 -3.34
N GLY A 149 -7.13 -9.29 -2.51
CA GLY A 149 -5.95 -8.59 -2.00
C GLY A 149 -6.31 -7.39 -1.13
N LEU A 150 -5.35 -6.51 -0.95
CA LEU A 150 -5.57 -5.17 -0.38
C LEU A 150 -4.85 -4.12 -1.24
N ILE A 151 -5.31 -2.88 -1.13
CA ILE A 151 -4.68 -1.74 -1.77
C ILE A 151 -4.65 -0.57 -0.78
N THR A 152 -3.57 0.19 -0.79
CA THR A 152 -3.42 1.37 0.06
C THR A 152 -3.56 2.66 -0.75
N LEU A 153 -3.81 3.76 -0.05
CA LEU A 153 -3.79 5.09 -0.66
C LEU A 153 -2.38 5.44 -1.17
N GLU A 154 -1.38 4.97 -0.45
CA GLU A 154 0.03 5.13 -0.75
C GLU A 154 0.37 4.48 -2.11
N ASP A 155 -0.07 3.23 -2.38
CA ASP A 155 0.13 2.53 -3.66
C ASP A 155 -0.50 3.31 -4.84
N LEU A 156 -1.69 3.88 -4.62
CA LEU A 156 -2.37 4.67 -5.65
C LEU A 156 -1.68 6.01 -5.93
N ILE A 157 -1.07 6.63 -4.93
CA ILE A 157 -0.32 7.88 -5.08
C ILE A 157 1.03 7.61 -5.76
N GLU A 158 1.70 6.52 -5.42
CA GLU A 158 2.96 6.10 -6.04
C GLU A 158 2.81 5.96 -7.57
N GLU A 159 1.69 5.38 -8.03
CA GLU A 159 1.39 5.27 -9.46
C GLU A 159 1.25 6.63 -10.16
N LEU A 160 0.83 7.68 -9.45
CA LEU A 160 0.70 9.03 -10.01
C LEU A 160 2.00 9.82 -10.02
N VAL A 161 2.79 9.68 -8.96
CA VAL A 161 3.98 10.51 -8.72
C VAL A 161 5.24 9.81 -9.20
N GLY A 162 5.19 8.48 -9.39
CA GLY A 162 6.36 7.64 -9.59
C GLY A 162 7.15 7.47 -8.31
N ASP A 163 8.26 6.76 -8.39
CA ASP A 163 9.22 6.70 -7.28
C ASP A 163 9.69 8.12 -6.96
N ILE A 164 9.23 8.67 -5.81
CA ILE A 164 9.81 9.89 -5.28
C ILE A 164 11.23 9.51 -4.85
N SER A 165 12.18 9.66 -5.77
CA SER A 165 13.59 9.53 -5.42
C SER A 165 13.91 10.64 -4.43
N ASP A 166 14.14 10.26 -3.17
CA ASP A 166 14.62 11.18 -2.14
C ASP A 166 15.98 11.73 -2.61
N GLU A 167 16.23 13.04 -2.46
CA GLU A 167 17.50 13.69 -2.82
C GLU A 167 18.71 13.01 -2.14
N TYR A 168 18.46 12.09 -1.20
CA TYR A 168 19.44 11.27 -0.50
C TYR A 168 19.52 9.81 -1.00
N ASP A 169 18.64 9.38 -1.88
CA ASP A 169 18.78 8.13 -2.60
C ASP A 169 19.83 8.32 -3.71
N HIS A 170 21.08 8.31 -3.30
CA HIS A 170 22.17 8.07 -4.23
C HIS A 170 21.84 6.73 -4.92
N GLU A 171 21.46 6.81 -6.18
CA GLU A 171 21.30 5.66 -7.08
C GLU A 171 22.50 4.73 -6.84
N ARG A 172 22.28 3.65 -6.09
CA ARG A 172 23.21 2.56 -6.12
C ARG A 172 23.08 1.99 -7.52
N PRO A 173 24.10 2.13 -8.37
CA PRO A 173 23.97 1.68 -9.74
C PRO A 173 23.49 0.22 -9.69
N GLU A 174 22.50 -0.12 -10.51
CA GLU A 174 21.91 -1.45 -10.58
C GLU A 174 22.94 -2.54 -10.77
N TYR A 175 24.11 -2.16 -11.26
CA TYR A 175 25.32 -3.00 -11.33
C TYR A 175 26.57 -2.20 -10.93
N THR A 176 27.50 -2.88 -10.30
CA THR A 176 28.84 -2.33 -9.99
C THR A 176 29.89 -3.32 -10.48
N LEU A 177 30.82 -2.83 -11.29
CA LEU A 177 32.01 -3.59 -11.67
C LEU A 177 33.03 -3.47 -10.53
N ASN A 178 33.44 -4.59 -9.93
CA ASN A 178 34.49 -4.64 -8.93
C ASN A 178 35.88 -4.67 -9.60
N ASP A 179 36.91 -4.28 -8.87
CA ASP A 179 38.33 -4.26 -9.35
C ASP A 179 38.84 -5.65 -9.73
N ASP A 180 38.20 -6.73 -9.28
CA ASP A 180 38.53 -8.12 -9.61
C ASP A 180 37.83 -8.64 -10.89
N GLY A 181 37.10 -7.76 -11.60
CA GLY A 181 36.36 -8.09 -12.83
C GLY A 181 35.02 -8.77 -12.61
N THR A 182 34.53 -8.87 -11.36
CA THR A 182 33.19 -9.38 -11.06
C THR A 182 32.15 -8.26 -11.05
N PHE A 183 30.88 -8.60 -11.39
CA PHE A 183 29.75 -7.68 -11.29
C PHE A 183 28.95 -7.95 -10.01
N ARG A 184 28.61 -6.90 -9.28
CA ARG A 184 27.59 -6.94 -8.26
C ARG A 184 26.32 -6.40 -8.88
N LEU A 185 25.28 -7.25 -8.96
CA LEU A 185 23.97 -6.89 -9.52
C LEU A 185 22.96 -6.73 -8.38
N SER A 186 22.02 -5.81 -8.54
CA SER A 186 20.82 -5.76 -7.71
C SER A 186 19.95 -6.98 -8.02
N ALA A 187 19.39 -7.64 -6.99
CA ALA A 187 18.45 -8.75 -7.19
C ALA A 187 17.12 -8.33 -7.82
N ARG A 188 16.91 -7.01 -7.99
CA ARG A 188 15.74 -6.42 -8.65
C ARG A 188 15.98 -6.12 -10.14
N LEU A 189 17.19 -6.37 -10.65
CA LEU A 189 17.48 -6.17 -12.06
C LEU A 189 16.62 -7.13 -12.89
N GLY A 190 15.73 -6.59 -13.73
CA GLY A 190 14.97 -7.36 -14.70
C GLY A 190 15.93 -7.97 -15.73
N ILE A 191 15.86 -9.29 -15.93
CA ILE A 191 16.64 -9.98 -16.97
C ILE A 191 15.74 -10.03 -18.22
N ASP A 192 15.51 -8.89 -18.82
CA ASP A 192 14.94 -8.80 -20.16
C ASP A 192 16.04 -8.36 -21.13
N GLU A 193 16.24 -9.16 -22.15
CA GLU A 193 17.26 -9.26 -23.20
C GLU A 193 18.18 -8.04 -23.49
#